data_25ad572a44db1987f920e329fb710f56
#
_entry.id   25ad572a44db1987f920e329fb710f56
#
_cell.length_a   1.000
_cell.length_b   1.000
_cell.length_c   1.000
_cell.angle_alpha   90.00
_cell.angle_beta   90.00
_cell.angle_gamma   90.00
#
_symmetry.space_group_name_H-M   'P 1'
#
loop_
_entity.id
_entity.type
_entity.pdbx_description
1 polymer ?
#
loop_
_entity_poly.entity_id
_entity_poly.type
_entity_poly.pdbx_seq_one_letter_code
_entity_poly.pdbx_strand_id
1 'polypeptide(L)'
;MDQSLVMDPLWETPLFRLVHADFCAWPGYLILRLKGPERSLAELAPPEAAAFGEALSRSARALENATRAERVYLLSFAEVDRQLHVHLLARTAEVEEAWRQASGNRHGAVDGPALFQWVRAAWPAGSRPPVGMELPQVLERLKQALAEDGPHV
;
A
#
# COMPACT_ATOMS: atom_id res chain seq x y z
N MET A 1 26.47 -10.47 2.81
CA MET A 1 25.27 -11.27 3.09
C MET A 1 24.10 -10.30 3.26
N ASP A 2 23.39 -10.12 2.20
CA ASP A 2 22.19 -9.30 2.22
C ASP A 2 21.06 -10.14 2.82
N GLN A 3 20.89 -9.99 4.13
CA GLN A 3 19.63 -10.42 4.76
C GLN A 3 18.64 -9.27 4.59
N SER A 4 18.18 -9.07 3.36
CA SER A 4 16.92 -8.39 3.22
C SER A 4 15.92 -9.24 4.00
N LEU A 5 15.45 -8.70 5.11
CA LEU A 5 14.31 -9.24 5.84
C LEU A 5 13.19 -9.33 4.81
N VAL A 6 13.03 -10.50 4.22
CA VAL A 6 11.89 -10.82 3.38
C VAL A 6 10.70 -10.80 4.32
N MET A 7 10.06 -9.64 4.43
CA MET A 7 8.79 -9.53 5.14
C MET A 7 7.86 -10.56 4.53
N ASP A 8 7.26 -11.39 5.36
CA ASP A 8 6.25 -12.33 4.90
C ASP A 8 5.18 -11.58 4.13
N PRO A 9 4.86 -12.00 2.91
CA PRO A 9 3.84 -11.32 2.14
C PRO A 9 2.49 -11.40 2.82
N LEU A 10 1.71 -10.33 2.74
CA LEU A 10 0.32 -10.34 3.15
C LEU A 10 -0.51 -11.25 2.26
N TRP A 11 -0.12 -11.32 1.00
CA TRP A 11 -0.78 -12.08 -0.04
C TRP A 11 0.14 -12.27 -1.24
N GLU A 12 0.01 -13.40 -1.91
CA GLU A 12 0.75 -13.70 -3.14
C GLU A 12 -0.15 -14.37 -4.18
N THR A 13 0.17 -14.10 -5.43
CA THR A 13 -0.26 -14.89 -6.60
C THR A 13 0.98 -15.42 -7.30
N PRO A 14 0.86 -16.26 -8.35
CA PRO A 14 2.01 -16.65 -9.15
C PRO A 14 2.78 -15.46 -9.74
N LEU A 15 2.12 -14.33 -10.00
CA LEU A 15 2.72 -13.15 -10.65
C LEU A 15 3.04 -12.01 -9.70
N PHE A 16 2.30 -11.86 -8.59
CA PHE A 16 2.39 -10.67 -7.74
C PHE A 16 2.55 -11.01 -6.27
N ARG A 17 3.18 -10.08 -5.55
CA ARG A 17 3.34 -10.13 -4.10
C ARG A 17 2.86 -8.81 -3.50
N LEU A 18 2.04 -8.89 -2.46
CA LEU A 18 1.59 -7.74 -1.67
C LEU A 18 2.29 -7.75 -0.32
N VAL A 19 2.99 -6.66 0.01
CA VAL A 19 3.71 -6.52 1.28
C VAL A 19 3.38 -5.18 1.93
N HIS A 20 3.59 -5.09 3.24
CA HIS A 20 3.63 -3.80 3.93
C HIS A 20 4.93 -3.07 3.57
N ALA A 21 4.86 -1.74 3.38
CA ALA A 21 6.03 -0.91 3.14
C ALA A 21 6.89 -0.84 4.42
N ASP A 22 8.02 -1.52 4.44
CA ASP A 22 8.87 -1.72 5.62
C ASP A 22 9.53 -0.42 6.12
N PHE A 23 9.62 0.58 5.28
CA PHE A 23 10.22 1.88 5.59
C PHE A 23 9.25 2.89 6.22
N CYS A 24 7.98 2.55 6.34
CA CYS A 24 6.95 3.43 6.89
C CYS A 24 6.15 2.72 7.97
N ALA A 25 5.96 3.39 9.10
CA ALA A 25 5.21 2.83 10.23
C ALA A 25 3.69 2.85 10.03
N TRP A 26 3.18 3.58 9.02
CA TRP A 26 1.75 3.60 8.73
C TRP A 26 1.29 2.22 8.24
N PRO A 27 0.40 1.52 8.98
CA PRO A 27 -0.03 0.18 8.59
C PRO A 27 -0.77 0.12 7.26
N GLY A 28 -1.39 1.22 6.87
CA GLY A 28 -2.12 1.36 5.61
C GLY A 28 -1.24 1.70 4.40
N TYR A 29 0.06 1.42 4.45
CA TYR A 29 0.96 1.62 3.31
C TYR A 29 1.45 0.26 2.80
N LEU A 30 0.96 -0.16 1.64
CA LEU A 30 1.28 -1.44 1.01
C LEU A 30 2.00 -1.24 -0.32
N ILE A 31 2.69 -2.27 -0.76
CA ILE A 31 3.33 -2.33 -2.09
C ILE A 31 2.92 -3.63 -2.76
N LEU A 32 2.29 -3.51 -3.93
CA LEU A 32 2.03 -4.62 -4.83
C LEU A 32 3.13 -4.69 -5.88
N ARG A 33 3.86 -5.79 -5.93
CA ARG A 33 5.07 -5.95 -6.75
C ARG A 33 4.96 -7.14 -7.68
N LEU A 34 5.36 -6.98 -8.93
CA LEU A 34 5.53 -8.07 -9.89
C LEU A 34 6.69 -8.97 -9.43
N LYS A 35 6.49 -10.27 -9.50
CA LYS A 35 7.51 -11.29 -9.25
C LYS A 35 8.30 -11.60 -10.52
N GLY A 36 9.50 -12.15 -10.38
CA GLY A 36 10.33 -12.57 -11.50
C GLY A 36 11.22 -11.46 -12.08
N PRO A 37 11.62 -11.57 -13.36
CA PRO A 37 12.51 -10.61 -13.99
C PRO A 37 11.92 -9.20 -14.05
N GLU A 38 12.79 -8.19 -14.05
CA GLU A 38 12.40 -6.79 -14.14
C GLU A 38 11.60 -6.53 -15.42
N ARG A 39 10.39 -6.01 -15.27
CA ARG A 39 9.51 -5.58 -16.35
C ARG A 39 8.69 -4.36 -15.96
N SER A 40 8.37 -3.54 -16.92
CA SER A 40 7.42 -2.43 -16.76
C SER A 40 5.98 -2.89 -17.05
N LEU A 41 5.03 -2.02 -16.73
CA LEU A 41 3.62 -2.26 -17.03
C LEU A 41 3.37 -2.51 -18.54
N ALA A 42 4.08 -1.77 -19.39
CA ALA A 42 3.93 -1.88 -20.84
C ALA A 42 4.39 -3.24 -21.41
N GLU A 43 5.21 -3.97 -20.66
CA GLU A 43 5.75 -5.27 -21.08
C GLU A 43 4.88 -6.45 -20.65
N LEU A 44 3.79 -6.22 -19.93
CA LEU A 44 2.86 -7.28 -19.54
C LEU A 44 2.05 -7.76 -20.75
N ALA A 45 1.95 -9.07 -20.91
CA ALA A 45 1.01 -9.66 -21.86
C ALA A 45 -0.44 -9.43 -21.38
N PRO A 46 -1.45 -9.44 -22.28
CA PRO A 46 -2.83 -9.18 -21.90
C PRO A 46 -3.35 -10.00 -20.70
N PRO A 47 -3.10 -11.31 -20.58
CA PRO A 47 -3.51 -12.07 -19.39
C PRO A 47 -2.81 -11.62 -18.12
N GLU A 48 -1.54 -11.22 -18.21
CA GLU A 48 -0.78 -10.68 -17.08
C GLU A 48 -1.30 -9.30 -16.65
N ALA A 49 -1.65 -8.45 -17.62
CA ALA A 49 -2.25 -7.14 -17.35
C ALA A 49 -3.62 -7.28 -16.68
N ALA A 50 -4.43 -8.25 -17.09
CA ALA A 50 -5.70 -8.58 -16.43
C ALA A 50 -5.47 -9.05 -14.99
N ALA A 51 -4.52 -9.94 -14.76
CA ALA A 51 -4.14 -10.42 -13.44
C ALA A 51 -3.63 -9.27 -12.55
N PHE A 52 -2.89 -8.32 -13.12
CA PHE A 52 -2.44 -7.12 -12.41
C PHE A 52 -3.62 -6.25 -11.95
N GLY A 53 -4.57 -5.97 -12.83
CA GLY A 53 -5.77 -5.19 -12.49
C GLY A 53 -6.59 -5.85 -11.37
N GLU A 54 -6.73 -7.15 -11.43
CA GLU A 54 -7.43 -7.96 -10.42
C GLU A 54 -6.70 -7.91 -9.08
N ALA A 55 -5.39 -8.12 -9.07
CA ALA A 55 -4.57 -8.03 -7.86
C ALA A 55 -4.61 -6.63 -7.24
N LEU A 56 -4.55 -5.59 -8.06
CA LEU A 56 -4.60 -4.20 -7.62
C LEU A 56 -5.96 -3.86 -7.00
N SER A 57 -7.05 -4.23 -7.66
CA SER A 57 -8.41 -4.03 -7.17
C SER A 57 -8.65 -4.75 -5.84
N ARG A 58 -8.21 -5.99 -5.75
CA ARG A 58 -8.32 -6.79 -4.52
C ARG A 58 -7.53 -6.18 -3.37
N SER A 59 -6.32 -5.74 -3.63
CA SER A 59 -5.47 -5.09 -2.63
C SER A 59 -6.09 -3.78 -2.12
N ALA A 60 -6.61 -2.95 -3.02
CA ALA A 60 -7.28 -1.71 -2.65
C ALA A 60 -8.52 -1.95 -1.80
N ARG A 61 -9.36 -2.92 -2.17
CA ARG A 61 -10.56 -3.29 -1.40
C ARG A 61 -10.22 -3.79 0.00
N ALA A 62 -9.21 -4.66 0.11
CA ALA A 62 -8.76 -5.16 1.41
C ALA A 62 -8.26 -4.02 2.29
N LEU A 63 -7.52 -3.07 1.70
CA LEU A 63 -6.99 -1.92 2.40
C LEU A 63 -8.10 -0.97 2.88
N GLU A 64 -9.09 -0.69 2.05
CA GLU A 64 -10.27 0.09 2.44
C GLU A 64 -11.03 -0.57 3.60
N ASN A 65 -11.27 -1.86 3.51
CA ASN A 65 -12.01 -2.61 4.54
C ASN A 65 -11.26 -2.69 5.87
N ALA A 66 -9.95 -2.91 5.83
CA ALA A 66 -9.14 -3.06 7.03
C ALA A 66 -8.90 -1.74 7.76
N THR A 67 -8.84 -0.62 7.04
CA THR A 67 -8.48 0.70 7.59
C THR A 67 -9.63 1.70 7.63
N ARG A 68 -10.75 1.41 6.98
CA ARG A 68 -11.86 2.34 6.72
C ARG A 68 -11.39 3.58 5.94
N ALA A 69 -10.48 3.39 5.02
CA ALA A 69 -9.94 4.47 4.21
C ALA A 69 -11.03 5.14 3.37
N GLU A 70 -11.00 6.46 3.32
CA GLU A 70 -11.86 7.25 2.44
C GLU A 70 -11.34 7.25 1.00
N ARG A 71 -10.03 7.08 0.84
CA ARG A 71 -9.35 6.96 -0.45
C ARG A 71 -8.15 6.02 -0.31
N VAL A 72 -7.84 5.32 -1.36
CA VAL A 72 -6.57 4.62 -1.52
C VAL A 72 -5.79 5.29 -2.64
N TYR A 73 -4.63 5.82 -2.33
CA TYR A 73 -3.74 6.40 -3.33
C TYR A 73 -2.94 5.30 -4.01
N LEU A 74 -2.82 5.39 -5.31
CA LEU A 74 -2.05 4.46 -6.14
C LEU A 74 -0.96 5.24 -6.87
N LEU A 75 0.31 4.87 -6.63
CA LEU A 75 1.45 5.56 -7.24
C LEU A 75 2.48 4.55 -7.72
N SER A 76 3.05 4.81 -8.88
CA SER A 76 4.15 4.02 -9.42
C SER A 76 5.07 4.93 -10.24
N PHE A 77 6.26 5.17 -9.74
CA PHE A 77 7.29 5.95 -10.46
C PHE A 77 8.40 5.04 -11.00
N ALA A 78 8.79 4.01 -10.25
CA ALA A 78 9.79 3.01 -10.62
C ALA A 78 11.15 3.61 -11.05
N GLU A 79 11.58 4.68 -10.38
CA GLU A 79 12.85 5.35 -10.70
C GLU A 79 14.07 4.63 -10.14
N VAL A 80 14.01 4.20 -8.88
CA VAL A 80 15.11 3.48 -8.21
C VAL A 80 14.98 1.98 -8.41
N ASP A 81 13.86 1.42 -8.03
CA ASP A 81 13.48 0.04 -8.29
C ASP A 81 12.61 0.02 -9.53
N ARG A 82 13.15 -0.47 -10.63
CA ARG A 82 12.53 -0.42 -11.96
C ARG A 82 11.53 -1.55 -12.21
N GLN A 83 11.47 -2.55 -11.33
CA GLN A 83 10.45 -3.59 -11.40
C GLN A 83 9.07 -2.97 -11.20
N LEU A 84 8.09 -3.43 -11.98
CA LEU A 84 6.71 -2.98 -11.81
C LEU A 84 6.26 -3.17 -10.37
N HIS A 85 5.93 -2.09 -9.71
CA HIS A 85 5.33 -2.10 -8.38
C HIS A 85 4.46 -0.87 -8.20
N VAL A 86 3.42 -1.01 -7.37
CA VAL A 86 2.48 0.06 -7.07
C VAL A 86 2.45 0.27 -5.57
N HIS A 87 2.60 1.52 -5.17
CA HIS A 87 2.39 1.96 -3.80
C HIS A 87 0.91 2.20 -3.57
N LEU A 88 0.34 1.58 -2.54
CA LEU A 88 -1.03 1.79 -2.11
C LEU A 88 -1.01 2.43 -0.73
N LEU A 89 -1.54 3.64 -0.61
CA LEU A 89 -1.63 4.34 0.66
C LEU A 89 -3.09 4.57 1.04
N ALA A 90 -3.50 4.03 2.19
CA ALA A 90 -4.82 4.31 2.75
C ALA A 90 -4.85 5.71 3.35
N ARG A 91 -5.74 6.57 2.83
CA ARG A 91 -6.04 7.86 3.45
C ARG A 91 -7.31 7.71 4.29
N THR A 92 -7.13 7.58 5.59
CA THR A 92 -8.22 7.59 6.56
C THR A 92 -8.54 9.01 7.00
N ALA A 93 -9.68 9.20 7.68
CA ALA A 93 -10.02 10.49 8.27
C ALA A 93 -8.95 10.97 9.27
N GLU A 94 -8.39 10.04 10.03
CA GLU A 94 -7.34 10.32 11.03
C GLU A 94 -6.03 10.75 10.37
N VAL A 95 -5.64 10.12 9.28
CA VAL A 95 -4.45 10.50 8.50
C VAL A 95 -4.63 11.89 7.89
N GLU A 96 -5.80 12.16 7.32
CA GLU A 96 -6.11 13.49 6.78
C GLU A 96 -6.03 14.56 7.86
N GLU A 97 -6.65 14.34 9.01
CA GLU A 97 -6.62 15.30 10.12
C GLU A 97 -5.19 15.55 10.61
N ALA A 98 -4.40 14.50 10.78
CA ALA A 98 -3.01 14.64 11.19
C ALA A 98 -2.19 15.46 10.18
N TRP A 99 -2.39 15.21 8.89
CA TRP A 99 -1.74 16.01 7.83
C TRP A 99 -2.19 17.47 7.84
N ARG A 100 -3.49 17.73 7.99
CA ARG A 100 -4.02 19.10 8.03
C ARG A 100 -3.47 19.88 9.21
N GLN A 101 -3.35 19.25 10.36
CA GLN A 101 -2.72 19.86 11.55
C GLN A 101 -1.24 20.17 11.30
N ALA A 102 -0.50 19.25 10.72
CA ALA A 102 0.93 19.42 10.49
C ALA A 102 1.24 20.45 9.38
N SER A 103 0.44 20.46 8.31
CA SER A 103 0.65 21.32 7.14
C SER A 103 0.05 22.73 7.30
N GLY A 104 -0.90 22.89 8.20
CA GLY A 104 -1.70 24.13 8.31
C GLY A 104 -2.76 24.28 7.25
N ASN A 105 -2.91 23.33 6.33
CA ASN A 105 -3.92 23.33 5.27
C ASN A 105 -5.25 22.79 5.81
N ARG A 106 -6.05 23.70 6.40
CA ARG A 106 -7.25 23.30 7.14
C ARG A 106 -8.53 23.21 6.32
N HIS A 107 -8.53 23.72 5.12
CA HIS A 107 -9.73 23.87 4.29
C HIS A 107 -9.48 23.45 2.84
N GLY A 108 -10.55 23.09 2.15
CA GLY A 108 -10.50 22.73 0.74
C GLY A 108 -10.12 21.28 0.49
N ALA A 109 -9.90 20.97 -0.78
CA ALA A 109 -9.53 19.63 -1.21
C ALA A 109 -8.19 19.20 -0.61
N VAL A 110 -8.05 17.90 -0.34
CA VAL A 110 -6.79 17.35 0.11
C VAL A 110 -5.77 17.36 -1.03
N ASP A 111 -4.58 17.87 -0.76
CA ASP A 111 -3.44 17.72 -1.65
C ASP A 111 -2.86 16.31 -1.48
N GLY A 112 -3.31 15.38 -2.32
CA GLY A 112 -2.93 13.98 -2.24
C GLY A 112 -1.43 13.73 -2.32
N PRO A 113 -0.72 14.30 -3.30
CA PRO A 113 0.75 14.19 -3.39
C PRO A 113 1.47 14.71 -2.15
N ALA A 114 1.06 15.86 -1.62
CA ALA A 114 1.66 16.42 -0.42
C ALA A 114 1.42 15.55 0.81
N LEU A 115 0.21 15.03 0.98
CA LEU A 115 -0.13 14.11 2.06
C LEU A 115 0.69 12.83 1.97
N PHE A 116 0.80 12.24 0.79
CA PHE A 116 1.59 11.03 0.55
C PHE A 116 3.06 11.23 0.97
N GLN A 117 3.69 12.31 0.54
CA GLN A 117 5.07 12.64 0.91
C GLN A 117 5.21 12.87 2.41
N TRP A 118 4.25 13.55 3.00
CA TRP A 118 4.25 13.83 4.44
C TRP A 118 4.18 12.55 5.28
N VAL A 119 3.32 11.59 4.94
CA VAL A 119 3.19 10.32 5.67
C VAL A 119 4.53 9.58 5.70
N ARG A 120 5.22 9.54 4.58
CA ARG A 120 6.53 8.86 4.47
C ARG A 120 7.60 9.53 5.33
N ALA A 121 7.58 10.85 5.43
CA ALA A 121 8.55 11.62 6.19
C ALA A 121 8.21 11.66 7.70
N ALA A 122 6.92 11.76 8.02
CA ALA A 122 6.46 11.91 9.40
C ALA A 122 6.48 10.58 10.17
N TRP A 123 6.24 9.47 9.49
CA TRP A 123 6.14 8.14 10.13
C TRP A 123 7.12 7.13 9.55
N PRO A 124 8.44 7.34 9.74
CA PRO A 124 9.43 6.36 9.32
C PRO A 124 9.28 5.05 10.11
N ALA A 125 9.90 3.98 9.63
CA ALA A 125 9.91 2.70 10.33
C ALA A 125 10.33 2.86 11.80
N GLY A 126 9.61 2.21 12.71
CA GLY A 126 9.86 2.28 14.15
C GLY A 126 9.19 3.47 14.87
N SER A 127 8.59 4.42 14.15
CA SER A 127 7.79 5.49 14.75
C SER A 127 6.36 5.01 15.07
N ARG A 128 5.61 5.82 15.80
CA ARG A 128 4.19 5.56 16.11
C ARG A 128 3.31 6.60 15.43
N PRO A 129 2.54 6.21 14.43
CA PRO A 129 1.51 7.09 13.88
C PRO A 129 0.44 7.40 14.93
N PRO A 130 -0.05 8.65 15.01
CA PRO A 130 -1.01 9.05 16.05
C PRO A 130 -2.46 8.62 15.77
N VAL A 131 -2.66 7.52 15.10
CA VAL A 131 -3.96 7.14 14.56
C VAL A 131 -4.59 5.88 15.18
N GLY A 132 -4.15 5.49 16.37
CA GLY A 132 -4.87 4.51 17.19
C GLY A 132 -4.95 3.08 16.63
N MET A 133 -4.26 2.77 15.55
CA MET A 133 -4.18 1.42 15.01
C MET A 133 -2.75 0.89 15.09
N GLU A 134 -2.59 -0.20 15.82
CA GLU A 134 -1.30 -0.87 15.91
C GLU A 134 -1.02 -1.66 14.63
N LEU A 135 0.21 -1.59 14.14
CA LEU A 135 0.64 -2.26 12.91
C LEU A 135 0.26 -3.75 12.87
N PRO A 136 0.53 -4.56 13.93
CA PRO A 136 0.17 -5.97 13.89
C PRO A 136 -1.33 -6.25 13.72
N GLN A 137 -2.18 -5.42 14.33
CA GLN A 137 -3.64 -5.57 14.24
C GLN A 137 -4.16 -5.29 12.83
N VAL A 138 -3.64 -4.24 12.19
CA VAL A 138 -4.04 -3.88 10.82
C VAL A 138 -3.54 -4.93 9.83
N LEU A 139 -2.31 -5.40 9.97
CA LEU A 139 -1.77 -6.46 9.12
C LEU A 139 -2.59 -7.75 9.23
N GLU A 140 -3.04 -8.09 10.43
CA GLU A 140 -3.88 -9.26 10.63
C GLU A 140 -5.25 -9.11 9.97
N ARG A 141 -5.88 -7.95 10.08
CA ARG A 141 -7.14 -7.63 9.37
C ARG A 141 -6.99 -7.70 7.86
N LEU A 142 -5.85 -7.21 7.33
CA LEU A 142 -5.54 -7.29 5.90
C LEU A 142 -5.41 -8.73 5.45
N LYS A 143 -4.68 -9.56 6.18
CA LYS A 143 -4.56 -10.99 5.88
C LYS A 143 -5.90 -11.68 5.86
N GLN A 144 -6.76 -11.41 6.84
CA GLN A 144 -8.12 -11.97 6.90
C GLN A 144 -8.96 -11.52 5.71
N ALA A 145 -8.97 -10.24 5.39
CA ALA A 145 -9.72 -9.70 4.26
C ALA A 145 -9.26 -10.30 2.92
N LEU A 146 -7.96 -10.50 2.75
CA LEU A 146 -7.39 -11.11 1.56
C LEU A 146 -7.67 -12.62 1.46
N ALA A 147 -7.78 -13.32 2.58
CA ALA A 147 -8.13 -14.73 2.62
C ALA A 147 -9.62 -14.98 2.33
N GLU A 148 -10.52 -14.10 2.82
CA GLU A 148 -11.96 -14.20 2.61
C GLU A 148 -12.39 -13.90 1.18
N ASP A 149 -11.61 -13.09 0.47
CA ASP A 149 -11.85 -12.73 -0.93
C ASP A 149 -11.26 -13.81 -1.85
N GLY A 150 -11.65 -15.07 -1.61
CA GLY A 150 -11.21 -16.23 -2.38
C GLY A 150 -11.48 -16.08 -3.88
N PRO A 151 -10.92 -16.96 -4.73
CA PRO A 151 -11.10 -16.85 -6.17
C PRO A 151 -12.59 -16.88 -6.49
N HIS A 152 -13.10 -15.80 -7.07
CA HIS A 152 -14.42 -15.82 -7.69
C HIS A 152 -14.34 -16.77 -8.88
N VAL A 153 -14.95 -17.94 -8.73
CA VAL A 153 -15.12 -18.90 -9.81
C VAL A 153 -16.17 -18.37 -10.78
#